data_62448154e98318fc6568010c52e19f18
#
_entry.id   62448154e98318fc6568010c52e19f18
#
_cell.length_a   1.000
_cell.length_b   1.000
_cell.length_c   1.000
_cell.angle_alpha   90.00
_cell.angle_beta   90.00
_cell.angle_gamma   90.00
#
_symmetry.space_group_name_H-M   'P 1'
#
loop_
_entity.id
_entity.type
_entity.pdbx_description
1 polymer ?
#
loop_
_entity_poly.entity_id
_entity_poly.type
_entity_poly.pdbx_seq_one_letter_code
_entity_poly.pdbx_strand_id
1 'polypeptide(L)'
;MDDKKFILLSDGHLMPKFREQWRLFRGENKYHQICKPALWRDGMDENAVFIERLKFAEFCRVLALMPEVQPFSQSYLEQDPDGCYHQIRLHIDELALAQHYGIKTELLDLTSDKWVAAFFACTNYNNVDDTYSPISTNTFEKGIMYCYPIKPTGLNSRRLRVVGAQPFERPTEQAAFMLKLDKDDNFNDMCTDRSFFCQNPMVSIIVYHFANRAGRMFPQETIQQKTRVLVADKTNNCYSPEIVEYVKSAFYTSMPEGEFKKLLDGISIGNTGEYQVNISDEDRIVQKSHLERFMRIQSLIEVQWCKLISVK
;
A
#
# COMPACT_ATOMS: atom_id res chain seq x y z
N MET A 1 13.81 27.20 -0.41
CA MET A 1 12.63 26.37 -0.02
C MET A 1 13.14 25.00 0.33
N ASP A 2 12.65 24.44 1.40
CA ASP A 2 13.02 23.06 1.79
C ASP A 2 12.37 22.08 0.82
N ASP A 3 13.17 21.53 -0.12
CA ASP A 3 12.71 20.61 -1.14
C ASP A 3 12.59 19.16 -0.62
N LYS A 4 12.93 18.94 0.66
CA LYS A 4 12.91 17.61 1.26
C LYS A 4 11.45 17.14 1.51
N LYS A 5 11.09 16.01 0.93
CA LYS A 5 9.74 15.45 0.99
C LYS A 5 9.59 14.31 2.00
N PHE A 6 10.69 13.69 2.38
CA PHE A 6 10.70 12.52 3.25
C PHE A 6 11.62 12.69 4.43
N ILE A 7 11.28 12.00 5.51
CA ILE A 7 12.09 11.86 6.72
C ILE A 7 12.49 10.39 6.80
N LEU A 8 13.80 10.13 6.90
CA LEU A 8 14.32 8.79 7.17
C LEU A 8 14.19 8.50 8.66
N LEU A 9 13.41 7.48 8.99
CA LEU A 9 13.28 6.99 10.37
C LEU A 9 14.38 5.98 10.69
N SER A 10 14.68 5.80 11.96
CA SER A 10 15.74 4.89 12.44
C SER A 10 15.51 3.41 12.08
N ASP A 11 14.29 3.02 11.79
CA ASP A 11 13.90 1.68 11.33
C ASP A 11 13.93 1.52 9.81
N GLY A 12 14.38 2.54 9.09
CA GLY A 12 14.52 2.54 7.63
C GLY A 12 13.29 2.98 6.84
N HIS A 13 12.21 3.37 7.50
CA HIS A 13 11.05 3.92 6.79
C HIS A 13 11.34 5.33 6.27
N LEU A 14 10.89 5.60 5.03
CA LEU A 14 10.93 6.92 4.40
C LEU A 14 9.57 7.60 4.55
N MET A 15 9.34 8.21 5.70
CA MET A 15 8.07 8.83 6.05
C MET A 15 7.83 10.12 5.26
N PRO A 16 6.67 10.33 4.63
CA PRO A 16 6.32 11.61 4.02
C PRO A 16 6.25 12.71 5.08
N LYS A 17 6.79 13.88 4.77
CA LYS A 17 6.63 15.07 5.62
C LYS A 17 5.16 15.45 5.70
N PHE A 18 4.66 15.68 6.91
CA PHE A 18 3.33 16.19 7.12
C PHE A 18 3.24 17.65 6.66
N ARG A 19 2.27 17.94 5.79
CA ARG A 19 1.96 19.31 5.38
C ARG A 19 1.08 20.03 6.40
N GLU A 20 0.27 19.27 7.12
CA GLU A 20 -0.60 19.72 8.20
C GLU A 20 -0.29 18.93 9.46
N GLN A 21 -0.49 19.54 10.61
CA GLN A 21 -0.09 19.02 11.92
C GLN A 21 -0.54 17.56 12.15
N TRP A 22 0.37 16.60 12.00
CA TRP A 22 0.22 15.19 12.42
C TRP A 22 -1.18 14.62 12.16
N ARG A 23 -1.69 14.84 10.94
CA ARG A 23 -3.00 14.37 10.49
C ARG A 23 -2.85 13.48 9.27
N LEU A 24 -3.60 12.39 9.27
CA LEU A 24 -3.79 11.55 8.11
C LEU A 24 -5.20 11.70 7.60
N PHE A 25 -5.37 11.51 6.30
CA PHE A 25 -6.64 11.68 5.62
C PHE A 25 -7.02 10.42 4.86
N ARG A 26 -8.32 10.23 4.71
CA ARG A 26 -8.90 9.24 3.81
C ARG A 26 -10.11 9.85 3.14
N GLY A 27 -10.26 9.62 1.83
CA GLY A 27 -11.44 10.02 1.09
C GLY A 27 -12.19 8.82 0.52
N GLU A 28 -13.51 8.87 0.57
CA GLU A 28 -14.38 7.90 -0.10
C GLU A 28 -15.48 8.65 -0.83
N ASN A 29 -15.74 8.27 -2.07
CA ASN A 29 -16.76 8.93 -2.89
C ASN A 29 -18.19 8.64 -2.43
N LYS A 30 -18.35 7.65 -1.55
CA LYS A 30 -19.60 7.26 -0.91
C LYS A 30 -19.33 6.86 0.54
N TYR A 31 -20.24 7.29 1.43
CA TYR A 31 -20.19 6.85 2.82
C TYR A 31 -20.67 5.41 2.97
N HIS A 32 -19.89 4.61 3.67
CA HIS A 32 -20.23 3.25 4.07
C HIS A 32 -20.40 3.19 5.59
N GLN A 33 -21.50 2.62 6.08
CA GLN A 33 -21.74 2.43 7.53
C GLN A 33 -20.64 1.59 8.19
N ILE A 34 -20.07 0.66 7.43
CA ILE A 34 -18.94 -0.16 7.85
C ILE A 34 -17.77 0.13 6.92
N CYS A 35 -16.75 0.81 7.45
CA CYS A 35 -15.52 1.12 6.73
C CYS A 35 -14.41 0.15 7.17
N LYS A 36 -14.12 -0.83 6.31
CA LYS A 36 -13.17 -1.92 6.56
C LYS A 36 -12.17 -2.08 5.41
N PRO A 37 -10.98 -2.65 5.67
CA PRO A 37 -10.07 -3.13 4.63
C PRO A 37 -10.75 -4.12 3.69
N ALA A 38 -10.22 -4.21 2.46
CA ALA A 38 -10.82 -5.05 1.43
C ALA A 38 -10.91 -6.54 1.82
N LEU A 39 -9.95 -7.02 2.62
CA LEU A 39 -9.91 -8.40 3.11
C LEU A 39 -11.06 -8.75 4.08
N TRP A 40 -11.68 -7.75 4.72
CA TRP A 40 -12.73 -7.94 5.73
C TRP A 40 -14.11 -7.46 5.28
N ARG A 41 -14.28 -7.14 3.99
CA ARG A 41 -15.58 -6.73 3.43
C ARG A 41 -16.49 -7.94 3.18
N ASP A 42 -17.78 -7.67 3.01
CA ASP A 42 -18.77 -8.70 2.72
C ASP A 42 -18.37 -9.60 1.55
N GLY A 43 -18.67 -10.89 1.66
CA GLY A 43 -18.30 -11.91 0.67
C GLY A 43 -16.88 -12.46 0.80
N MET A 44 -16.10 -12.03 1.79
CA MET A 44 -14.79 -12.59 2.12
C MET A 44 -14.93 -13.66 3.21
N ASP A 45 -15.16 -14.89 2.78
CA ASP A 45 -15.09 -16.06 3.67
C ASP A 45 -13.63 -16.49 3.89
N GLU A 46 -13.41 -17.52 4.70
CA GLU A 46 -12.08 -17.99 5.07
C GLU A 46 -11.28 -18.51 3.86
N ASN A 47 -11.95 -19.16 2.90
CA ASN A 47 -11.32 -19.62 1.67
C ASN A 47 -10.88 -18.43 0.79
N ALA A 48 -11.73 -17.41 0.67
CA ALA A 48 -11.38 -16.20 -0.08
C ALA A 48 -10.21 -15.46 0.58
N VAL A 49 -10.18 -15.38 1.92
CA VAL A 49 -9.03 -14.81 2.66
C VAL A 49 -7.76 -15.64 2.41
N PHE A 50 -7.85 -16.97 2.45
CA PHE A 50 -6.72 -17.84 2.18
C PHE A 50 -6.16 -17.64 0.76
N ILE A 51 -7.02 -17.52 -0.25
CA ILE A 51 -6.59 -17.23 -1.63
C ILE A 51 -5.88 -15.88 -1.72
N GLU A 52 -6.36 -14.83 -1.04
CA GLU A 52 -5.66 -13.54 -1.04
C GLU A 52 -4.29 -13.62 -0.33
N ARG A 53 -4.13 -14.46 0.69
CA ARG A 53 -2.83 -14.74 1.31
C ARG A 53 -1.87 -15.48 0.36
N LEU A 54 -2.38 -16.41 -0.44
CA LEU A 54 -1.58 -17.08 -1.49
C LEU A 54 -1.15 -16.09 -2.58
N LYS A 55 -2.05 -15.22 -3.04
CA LYS A 55 -1.70 -14.14 -3.98
C LYS A 55 -0.66 -13.18 -3.39
N PHE A 56 -0.76 -12.85 -2.12
CA PHE A 56 0.24 -12.04 -1.43
C PHE A 56 1.63 -12.73 -1.44
N ALA A 57 1.68 -14.02 -1.16
CA ALA A 57 2.95 -14.77 -1.19
C ALA A 57 3.57 -14.80 -2.60
N GLU A 58 2.75 -14.99 -3.63
CA GLU A 58 3.21 -14.89 -5.03
C GLU A 58 3.68 -13.46 -5.38
N PHE A 59 2.97 -12.44 -4.90
CA PHE A 59 3.41 -11.06 -5.06
C PHE A 59 4.79 -10.82 -4.45
N CYS A 60 5.07 -11.34 -3.25
CA CYS A 60 6.38 -11.22 -2.62
C CYS A 60 7.49 -11.86 -3.48
N ARG A 61 7.21 -13.00 -4.14
CA ARG A 61 8.15 -13.61 -5.10
C ARG A 61 8.41 -12.70 -6.29
N VAL A 62 7.35 -12.12 -6.87
CA VAL A 62 7.47 -11.17 -7.98
C VAL A 62 8.27 -9.95 -7.53
N LEU A 63 7.93 -9.39 -6.38
CA LEU A 63 8.59 -8.21 -5.81
C LEU A 63 10.09 -8.42 -5.64
N ALA A 64 10.50 -9.58 -5.11
CA ALA A 64 11.91 -9.90 -4.90
C ALA A 64 12.74 -9.95 -6.19
N LEU A 65 12.10 -10.16 -7.34
CA LEU A 65 12.73 -10.21 -8.66
C LEU A 65 12.79 -8.83 -9.35
N MET A 66 12.07 -7.83 -8.80
CA MET A 66 12.01 -6.52 -9.43
C MET A 66 13.32 -5.74 -9.24
N PRO A 67 13.88 -5.16 -10.32
CA PRO A 67 15.14 -4.42 -10.25
C PRO A 67 15.05 -3.17 -9.37
N GLU A 68 13.85 -2.59 -9.20
CA GLU A 68 13.58 -1.44 -8.35
C GLU A 68 13.85 -1.72 -6.86
N VAL A 69 13.75 -2.97 -6.46
CA VAL A 69 13.92 -3.41 -5.07
C VAL A 69 15.40 -3.40 -4.65
N GLN A 70 16.31 -3.66 -5.58
CA GLN A 70 17.74 -3.82 -5.28
C GLN A 70 18.37 -2.58 -4.60
N PRO A 71 18.16 -1.34 -5.07
CA PRO A 71 18.69 -0.16 -4.40
C PRO A 71 18.17 0.01 -2.98
N PHE A 72 16.89 -0.31 -2.73
CA PHE A 72 16.28 -0.25 -1.41
C PHE A 72 16.78 -1.35 -0.46
N SER A 73 17.29 -2.43 -0.99
CA SER A 73 17.84 -3.53 -0.20
C SER A 73 19.27 -3.26 0.31
N GLN A 74 19.92 -2.21 -0.18
CA GLN A 74 21.25 -1.83 0.26
C GLN A 74 21.20 -1.14 1.63
N SER A 75 22.29 -1.27 2.39
CA SER A 75 22.46 -0.56 3.65
C SER A 75 23.24 0.73 3.44
N TYR A 76 22.84 1.76 4.14
CA TYR A 76 23.46 3.08 4.14
C TYR A 76 24.14 3.32 5.49
N LEU A 77 25.30 3.98 5.47
CA LEU A 77 25.94 4.48 6.67
C LEU A 77 25.60 5.95 6.84
N GLU A 78 24.92 6.27 7.91
CA GLU A 78 24.56 7.64 8.28
C GLU A 78 25.20 8.00 9.62
N GLN A 79 25.70 9.22 9.73
CA GLN A 79 26.30 9.73 10.95
C GLN A 79 25.26 10.54 11.73
N ASP A 80 25.06 10.21 13.00
CA ASP A 80 24.18 10.99 13.88
C ASP A 80 24.87 12.30 14.34
N PRO A 81 24.14 13.23 14.96
CA PRO A 81 24.70 14.48 15.47
C PRO A 81 25.80 14.30 16.53
N ASP A 82 25.82 13.15 17.20
CA ASP A 82 26.82 12.80 18.21
C ASP A 82 28.09 12.18 17.56
N GLY A 83 28.11 12.04 16.23
CA GLY A 83 29.24 11.51 15.46
C GLY A 83 29.28 9.98 15.33
N CYS A 84 28.28 9.27 15.84
CA CYS A 84 28.19 7.81 15.71
C CYS A 84 27.65 7.41 14.33
N TYR A 85 28.24 6.35 13.76
CA TYR A 85 27.75 5.80 12.49
C TYR A 85 26.71 4.73 12.73
N HIS A 86 25.59 4.84 12.00
CA HIS A 86 24.51 3.86 12.02
C HIS A 86 24.33 3.26 10.63
N GLN A 87 24.20 1.96 10.59
CA GLN A 87 23.85 1.25 9.37
C GLN A 87 22.33 1.17 9.26
N ILE A 88 21.77 1.85 8.26
CA ILE A 88 20.33 1.89 8.01
C ILE A 88 20.05 1.14 6.72
N ARG A 89 19.12 0.21 6.77
CA ARG A 89 18.54 -0.45 5.60
C ARG A 89 17.14 0.12 5.38
N LEU A 90 16.86 0.56 4.16
CA LEU A 90 15.53 1.06 3.84
C LEU A 90 14.50 -0.05 3.98
N HIS A 91 13.36 0.30 4.57
CA HIS A 91 12.27 -0.64 4.79
C HIS A 91 11.38 -0.75 3.55
N ILE A 92 11.15 -1.97 3.10
CA ILE A 92 10.18 -2.29 2.05
C ILE A 92 8.96 -2.92 2.71
N ASP A 93 7.81 -2.26 2.61
CA ASP A 93 6.55 -2.77 3.15
C ASP A 93 5.82 -3.60 2.09
N GLU A 94 6.12 -4.89 2.05
CA GLU A 94 5.57 -5.84 1.07
C GLU A 94 4.05 -5.91 1.11
N LEU A 95 3.46 -5.87 2.32
CA LEU A 95 2.01 -5.97 2.50
C LEU A 95 1.30 -4.70 2.00
N ALA A 96 1.88 -3.52 2.26
CA ALA A 96 1.37 -2.27 1.77
C ALA A 96 1.50 -2.18 0.24
N LEU A 97 2.63 -2.62 -0.31
CA LEU A 97 2.81 -2.70 -1.76
C LEU A 97 1.79 -3.63 -2.41
N ALA A 98 1.58 -4.82 -1.85
CA ALA A 98 0.58 -5.76 -2.37
C ALA A 98 -0.81 -5.11 -2.46
N GLN A 99 -1.22 -4.35 -1.42
CA GLN A 99 -2.49 -3.62 -1.44
C GLN A 99 -2.53 -2.54 -2.52
N HIS A 100 -1.49 -1.73 -2.65
CA HIS A 100 -1.42 -0.69 -3.69
C HIS A 100 -1.56 -1.26 -5.10
N TYR A 101 -1.20 -2.52 -5.30
CA TYR A 101 -1.28 -3.21 -6.60
C TYR A 101 -2.46 -4.19 -6.70
N GLY A 102 -3.45 -4.10 -5.79
CA GLY A 102 -4.77 -4.71 -5.95
C GLY A 102 -4.97 -6.04 -5.23
N ILE A 103 -4.01 -6.51 -4.43
CA ILE A 103 -4.20 -7.66 -3.54
C ILE A 103 -4.92 -7.19 -2.28
N LYS A 104 -5.94 -7.92 -1.86
CA LYS A 104 -6.71 -7.56 -0.68
C LYS A 104 -5.94 -7.90 0.58
N THR A 105 -5.78 -6.91 1.46
CA THR A 105 -5.08 -7.05 2.74
C THR A 105 -5.94 -6.53 3.88
N GLU A 106 -5.47 -6.72 5.12
CA GLU A 106 -6.06 -6.15 6.33
C GLU A 106 -5.72 -4.67 6.53
N LEU A 107 -5.16 -4.01 5.55
CA LEU A 107 -4.75 -2.62 5.62
C LEU A 107 -5.82 -1.69 5.06
N LEU A 108 -5.94 -0.51 5.64
CA LEU A 108 -6.79 0.57 5.18
C LEU A 108 -5.90 1.76 4.81
N ASP A 109 -6.02 2.23 3.55
CA ASP A 109 -5.19 3.31 3.04
C ASP A 109 -5.53 4.64 3.72
N LEU A 110 -4.48 5.33 4.14
CA LEU A 110 -4.47 6.70 4.64
C LEU A 110 -3.38 7.49 3.91
N THR A 111 -3.47 8.79 3.91
CA THR A 111 -2.47 9.68 3.31
C THR A 111 -2.20 10.90 4.17
N SER A 112 -0.98 11.42 4.15
CA SER A 112 -0.67 12.70 4.76
C SER A 112 -1.00 13.90 3.86
N ASP A 113 -1.45 13.68 2.62
CA ASP A 113 -1.85 14.72 1.67
C ASP A 113 -3.38 14.74 1.48
N LYS A 114 -4.04 15.79 1.98
CA LYS A 114 -5.49 15.94 1.85
C LYS A 114 -5.98 15.99 0.41
N TRP A 115 -5.14 16.40 -0.55
CA TRP A 115 -5.51 16.42 -1.96
C TRP A 115 -5.58 15.01 -2.56
N VAL A 116 -4.73 14.10 -2.09
CA VAL A 116 -4.82 12.68 -2.41
C VAL A 116 -6.14 12.11 -1.89
N ALA A 117 -6.48 12.39 -0.63
CA ALA A 117 -7.76 11.97 -0.08
C ALA A 117 -8.95 12.59 -0.83
N ALA A 118 -8.87 13.89 -1.19
CA ALA A 118 -9.91 14.55 -1.99
C ALA A 118 -10.07 13.90 -3.37
N PHE A 119 -8.99 13.46 -4.02
CA PHE A 119 -9.08 12.71 -5.26
C PHE A 119 -9.94 11.46 -5.10
N PHE A 120 -9.66 10.62 -4.10
CA PHE A 120 -10.45 9.41 -3.84
C PHE A 120 -11.90 9.72 -3.44
N ALA A 121 -12.12 10.83 -2.74
CA ALA A 121 -13.46 11.25 -2.34
C ALA A 121 -14.31 11.78 -3.49
N CYS A 122 -13.70 12.29 -4.55
CA CYS A 122 -14.38 12.97 -5.66
C CYS A 122 -14.32 12.23 -6.99
N THR A 123 -13.82 10.99 -7.03
CA THR A 123 -13.71 10.22 -8.27
C THR A 123 -14.38 8.85 -8.16
N ASN A 124 -14.78 8.29 -9.31
CA ASN A 124 -15.26 6.92 -9.41
C ASN A 124 -14.12 6.01 -9.84
N TYR A 125 -14.01 4.86 -9.17
CA TYR A 125 -13.11 3.79 -9.56
C TYR A 125 -13.85 2.73 -10.37
N ASN A 126 -13.27 2.38 -11.53
CA ASN A 126 -13.68 1.24 -12.33
C ASN A 126 -12.72 0.08 -12.08
N ASN A 127 -13.20 -0.97 -11.44
CA ASN A 127 -12.41 -2.16 -11.10
C ASN A 127 -12.12 -3.07 -12.29
N VAL A 128 -12.80 -2.90 -13.42
CA VAL A 128 -12.56 -3.69 -14.64
C VAL A 128 -11.29 -3.21 -15.33
N ASP A 129 -11.18 -1.88 -15.46
CA ASP A 129 -10.08 -1.25 -16.19
C ASP A 129 -8.96 -0.73 -15.27
N ASP A 130 -9.15 -0.82 -13.94
CA ASP A 130 -8.28 -0.21 -12.92
C ASP A 130 -8.05 1.29 -13.21
N THR A 131 -9.15 1.99 -13.49
CA THR A 131 -9.12 3.41 -13.85
C THR A 131 -10.00 4.25 -12.95
N TYR A 132 -9.65 5.53 -12.86
CA TYR A 132 -10.47 6.52 -12.18
C TYR A 132 -11.09 7.47 -13.21
N SER A 133 -12.30 7.95 -12.93
CA SER A 133 -13.00 8.93 -13.74
C SER A 133 -13.70 9.97 -12.86
N PRO A 134 -13.97 11.17 -13.38
CA PRO A 134 -14.78 12.14 -12.67
C PRO A 134 -16.21 11.61 -12.44
N ILE A 135 -16.83 12.05 -11.35
CA ILE A 135 -18.25 11.83 -11.11
C ILE A 135 -19.01 12.74 -12.07
N SER A 136 -19.80 12.17 -12.97
CA SER A 136 -20.45 12.89 -14.09
C SER A 136 -21.83 13.43 -13.76
N THR A 137 -22.46 12.95 -12.68
CA THR A 137 -23.83 13.30 -12.32
C THR A 137 -23.91 13.79 -10.88
N ASN A 138 -24.84 14.74 -10.63
CA ASN A 138 -25.21 15.09 -9.27
C ASN A 138 -25.90 13.87 -8.63
N THR A 139 -25.26 13.29 -7.64
CA THR A 139 -25.84 12.18 -6.87
C THR A 139 -26.23 12.66 -5.49
N PHE A 140 -27.30 12.08 -4.93
CA PHE A 140 -27.66 12.29 -3.53
C PHE A 140 -26.72 11.56 -2.57
N GLU A 141 -25.81 10.74 -3.11
CA GLU A 141 -24.79 10.07 -2.32
C GLU A 141 -23.79 11.08 -1.77
N LYS A 142 -23.51 10.94 -0.48
CA LYS A 142 -22.56 11.81 0.19
C LYS A 142 -21.17 11.21 0.11
N GLY A 143 -20.23 11.98 -0.43
CA GLY A 143 -18.82 11.72 -0.23
C GLY A 143 -18.40 12.00 1.20
N ILE A 144 -17.30 11.42 1.62
CA ILE A 144 -16.77 11.59 2.97
C ILE A 144 -15.26 11.81 2.95
N MET A 145 -14.82 12.74 3.78
CA MET A 145 -13.41 12.96 4.13
C MET A 145 -13.22 12.66 5.61
N TYR A 146 -12.34 11.73 5.90
CA TYR A 146 -11.88 11.42 7.26
C TYR A 146 -10.60 12.20 7.54
N CYS A 147 -10.48 12.69 8.77
CA CYS A 147 -9.27 13.29 9.31
C CYS A 147 -8.87 12.50 10.56
N TYR A 148 -7.82 11.73 10.46
CA TYR A 148 -7.33 10.85 11.53
C TYR A 148 -6.12 11.51 12.21
N PRO A 149 -6.28 12.10 13.40
CA PRO A 149 -5.18 12.72 14.12
C PRO A 149 -4.25 11.63 14.67
N ILE A 150 -2.95 11.85 14.50
CA ILE A 150 -1.93 10.98 15.07
C ILE A 150 -1.03 11.77 16.02
N LYS A 151 -0.45 11.08 16.98
CA LYS A 151 0.61 11.63 17.83
C LYS A 151 1.96 11.13 17.30
N PRO A 152 3.06 11.89 17.46
CA PRO A 152 4.39 11.41 17.09
C PRO A 152 4.72 10.03 17.68
N THR A 153 4.30 9.78 18.92
CA THR A 153 4.43 8.48 19.59
C THR A 153 3.57 7.37 18.97
N GLY A 154 2.54 7.75 18.22
CA GLY A 154 1.64 6.80 17.54
C GLY A 154 2.22 6.21 16.26
N LEU A 155 3.28 6.78 15.70
CA LEU A 155 3.98 6.20 14.54
C LEU A 155 4.57 4.82 14.84
N ASN A 156 4.83 4.51 16.09
CA ASN A 156 5.32 3.21 16.54
C ASN A 156 4.20 2.24 16.94
N SER A 157 2.94 2.61 16.66
CA SER A 157 1.83 1.71 16.96
C SER A 157 1.88 0.50 16.01
N ARG A 158 1.57 -0.70 16.52
CA ARG A 158 1.49 -1.91 15.68
C ARG A 158 0.43 -1.83 14.59
N ARG A 159 -0.49 -0.87 14.68
CA ARG A 159 -1.60 -0.70 13.74
C ARG A 159 -1.31 0.32 12.64
N LEU A 160 -0.61 1.42 12.96
CA LEU A 160 -0.27 2.44 11.97
C LEU A 160 1.06 2.09 11.29
N ARG A 161 1.04 1.99 9.98
CA ARG A 161 2.22 1.71 9.14
C ARG A 161 2.59 2.96 8.36
N VAL A 162 3.85 3.35 8.42
CA VAL A 162 4.45 4.36 7.56
C VAL A 162 4.85 3.65 6.28
N VAL A 163 4.15 3.88 5.18
CA VAL A 163 4.51 3.31 3.88
C VAL A 163 5.51 4.22 3.18
N GLY A 164 5.12 5.45 2.93
CA GLY A 164 5.99 6.50 2.40
C GLY A 164 6.63 6.18 1.05
N ALA A 165 7.91 6.53 0.91
CA ALA A 165 8.64 6.22 -0.31
C ALA A 165 9.04 4.74 -0.31
N GLN A 166 8.69 4.07 -1.39
CA GLN A 166 8.95 2.67 -1.66
C GLN A 166 9.70 2.51 -2.99
N PRO A 167 10.17 1.31 -3.36
CA PRO A 167 10.80 1.08 -4.67
C PRO A 167 9.97 1.57 -5.86
N PHE A 168 8.66 1.67 -5.70
CA PHE A 168 7.71 2.09 -6.72
C PHE A 168 7.10 3.46 -6.42
N GLU A 169 6.57 4.13 -7.47
CA GLU A 169 6.12 5.52 -7.37
C GLU A 169 4.75 5.70 -6.73
N ARG A 170 3.84 4.72 -6.91
CA ARG A 170 2.46 4.84 -6.46
C ARG A 170 2.34 5.19 -4.96
N PRO A 171 2.98 4.48 -4.01
CA PRO A 171 2.94 4.85 -2.60
C PRO A 171 3.54 6.22 -2.30
N THR A 172 4.63 6.55 -3.02
CA THR A 172 5.33 7.84 -2.91
C THR A 172 4.43 9.00 -3.30
N GLU A 173 3.78 8.92 -4.47
CA GLU A 173 2.88 9.97 -4.98
C GLU A 173 1.60 10.11 -4.16
N GLN A 174 1.18 9.03 -3.52
CA GLN A 174 0.03 9.02 -2.61
C GLN A 174 0.38 9.45 -1.18
N ALA A 175 1.64 9.75 -0.87
CA ALA A 175 2.10 10.08 0.48
C ALA A 175 1.53 9.09 1.52
N ALA A 176 1.73 7.80 1.24
CA ALA A 176 0.96 6.71 1.78
C ALA A 176 1.32 6.35 3.23
N PHE A 177 0.26 6.14 3.98
CA PHE A 177 0.22 5.47 5.28
C PHE A 177 -0.87 4.42 5.23
N MET A 178 -0.82 3.45 6.14
CA MET A 178 -1.87 2.45 6.24
C MET A 178 -2.19 2.14 7.69
N LEU A 179 -3.45 1.84 7.95
CA LEU A 179 -3.92 1.39 9.25
C LEU A 179 -4.31 -0.09 9.17
N LYS A 180 -3.68 -0.92 9.98
CA LYS A 180 -4.07 -2.33 10.12
C LYS A 180 -5.34 -2.41 10.96
N LEU A 181 -6.37 -3.05 10.41
CA LEU A 181 -7.63 -3.30 11.08
C LEU A 181 -7.91 -4.80 11.14
N ASP A 182 -8.42 -5.25 12.27
CA ASP A 182 -8.88 -6.61 12.47
C ASP A 182 -10.28 -6.79 11.86
N LYS A 183 -10.74 -8.04 11.74
CA LYS A 183 -12.02 -8.39 11.09
C LYS A 183 -13.21 -7.67 11.72
N ASP A 184 -13.20 -7.47 13.04
CA ASP A 184 -14.31 -6.86 13.78
C ASP A 184 -14.17 -5.33 13.93
N ASP A 185 -13.05 -4.76 13.51
CA ASP A 185 -12.85 -3.31 13.54
C ASP A 185 -13.69 -2.60 12.48
N ASN A 186 -14.13 -1.39 12.83
CA ASN A 186 -14.76 -0.45 11.91
C ASN A 186 -14.06 0.90 12.02
N PHE A 187 -13.47 1.39 10.93
CA PHE A 187 -12.75 2.66 10.92
C PHE A 187 -13.63 3.85 11.33
N ASN A 188 -14.94 3.78 11.07
CA ASN A 188 -15.88 4.81 11.51
C ASN A 188 -15.91 5.00 13.04
N ASP A 189 -15.65 3.95 13.80
CA ASP A 189 -15.64 4.01 15.27
C ASP A 189 -14.30 4.56 15.79
N MET A 190 -13.24 4.42 15.00
CA MET A 190 -11.89 4.87 15.33
C MET A 190 -11.64 6.32 14.90
N CYS A 191 -12.29 6.79 13.84
CA CYS A 191 -12.13 8.12 13.29
C CYS A 191 -13.43 8.93 13.39
N THR A 192 -13.52 9.77 14.41
CA THR A 192 -14.70 10.62 14.67
C THR A 192 -14.67 11.95 13.94
N ASP A 193 -13.47 12.44 13.58
CA ASP A 193 -13.31 13.69 12.80
C ASP A 193 -13.49 13.36 11.31
N ARG A 194 -14.70 13.66 10.82
CA ARG A 194 -15.13 13.36 9.45
C ARG A 194 -16.09 14.41 8.92
N SER A 195 -15.95 14.73 7.64
CA SER A 195 -16.78 15.71 6.95
C SER A 195 -17.52 15.07 5.78
N PHE A 196 -18.84 15.24 5.75
CA PHE A 196 -19.69 14.80 4.65
C PHE A 196 -19.90 15.95 3.67
N PHE A 197 -19.95 15.63 2.40
CA PHE A 197 -20.26 16.62 1.36
C PHE A 197 -21.10 15.99 0.24
N CYS A 198 -21.87 16.84 -0.46
CA CYS A 198 -22.58 16.39 -1.66
C CYS A 198 -21.61 16.34 -2.84
N GLN A 199 -21.71 15.29 -3.65
CA GLN A 199 -20.90 15.16 -4.86
C GLN A 199 -21.26 16.28 -5.85
N ASN A 200 -20.23 16.90 -6.41
CA ASN A 200 -20.36 17.97 -7.40
C ASN A 200 -19.48 17.64 -8.63
N PRO A 201 -20.08 17.45 -9.82
CA PRO A 201 -19.34 17.10 -11.04
C PRO A 201 -18.22 18.09 -11.39
N MET A 202 -18.45 19.40 -11.20
CA MET A 202 -17.43 20.41 -11.50
C MET A 202 -16.23 20.29 -10.58
N VAL A 203 -16.47 20.11 -9.27
CA VAL A 203 -15.39 19.87 -8.30
C VAL A 203 -14.67 18.58 -8.61
N SER A 204 -15.40 17.52 -8.95
CA SER A 204 -14.81 16.23 -9.34
C SER A 204 -13.90 16.37 -10.56
N ILE A 205 -14.34 17.07 -11.61
CA ILE A 205 -13.52 17.33 -12.81
C ILE A 205 -12.26 18.10 -12.44
N ILE A 206 -12.36 19.16 -11.61
CA ILE A 206 -11.20 19.96 -11.19
C ILE A 206 -10.20 19.08 -10.43
N VAL A 207 -10.66 18.32 -9.45
CA VAL A 207 -9.79 17.45 -8.64
C VAL A 207 -9.12 16.37 -9.50
N TYR A 208 -9.88 15.77 -10.42
CA TYR A 208 -9.37 14.76 -11.37
C TYR A 208 -8.27 15.33 -12.28
N HIS A 209 -8.48 16.52 -12.82
CA HIS A 209 -7.46 17.17 -13.66
C HIS A 209 -6.24 17.63 -12.87
N PHE A 210 -6.43 18.08 -11.63
CA PHE A 210 -5.32 18.42 -10.74
C PHE A 210 -4.40 17.22 -10.47
N ALA A 211 -4.97 16.01 -10.40
CA ALA A 211 -4.25 14.76 -10.30
C ALA A 211 -3.73 14.23 -11.65
N ASN A 212 -3.63 15.09 -12.69
CA ASN A 212 -3.23 14.69 -14.03
C ASN A 212 -4.02 13.48 -14.57
N ARG A 213 -5.36 13.55 -14.46
CA ARG A 213 -6.27 12.46 -14.87
C ARG A 213 -5.91 11.12 -14.22
N ALA A 214 -5.60 11.13 -12.95
CA ALA A 214 -5.10 10.02 -12.15
C ALA A 214 -3.66 9.56 -12.47
N GLY A 215 -3.04 10.00 -13.53
CA GLY A 215 -1.69 9.57 -13.92
C GLY A 215 -0.60 9.89 -12.89
N ARG A 216 -0.80 10.93 -12.07
CA ARG A 216 0.09 11.24 -10.97
C ARG A 216 -0.03 10.24 -9.81
N MET A 217 -1.26 9.80 -9.51
CA MET A 217 -1.54 8.90 -8.39
C MET A 217 -1.30 7.43 -8.75
N PHE A 218 -1.42 7.12 -10.04
CA PHE A 218 -1.33 5.77 -10.61
C PHE A 218 -0.38 5.75 -11.79
N PRO A 219 0.93 5.94 -11.57
CA PRO A 219 1.93 5.82 -12.62
C PRO A 219 1.91 4.40 -13.19
N GLN A 220 2.24 4.28 -14.47
CA GLN A 220 2.37 2.97 -15.11
C GLN A 220 3.68 2.32 -14.66
N GLU A 221 3.56 1.17 -14.04
CA GLU A 221 4.69 0.45 -13.43
C GLU A 221 4.66 -1.04 -13.80
N THR A 222 5.83 -1.61 -14.02
CA THR A 222 5.95 -3.03 -14.41
C THR A 222 5.34 -3.96 -13.36
N ILE A 223 5.53 -3.67 -12.08
CA ILE A 223 4.95 -4.44 -10.97
C ILE A 223 3.41 -4.49 -11.07
N GLN A 224 2.76 -3.39 -11.49
CA GLN A 224 1.31 -3.35 -11.65
C GLN A 224 0.83 -4.36 -12.71
N GLN A 225 1.52 -4.43 -13.86
CA GLN A 225 1.15 -5.36 -14.92
C GLN A 225 1.29 -6.80 -14.47
N LYS A 226 2.39 -7.12 -13.78
CA LYS A 226 2.67 -8.47 -13.25
C LYS A 226 1.66 -8.86 -12.18
N THR A 227 1.30 -7.93 -11.29
CA THR A 227 0.31 -8.19 -10.23
C THR A 227 -1.11 -8.35 -10.80
N ARG A 228 -1.46 -7.64 -11.88
CA ARG A 228 -2.76 -7.83 -12.55
C ARG A 228 -3.01 -9.27 -12.95
N VAL A 229 -1.99 -9.97 -13.43
CA VAL A 229 -2.10 -11.40 -13.77
C VAL A 229 -2.45 -12.21 -12.52
N LEU A 230 -1.80 -11.95 -11.38
CA LEU A 230 -2.08 -12.64 -10.11
C LEU A 230 -3.50 -12.38 -9.60
N VAL A 231 -4.01 -11.16 -9.81
CA VAL A 231 -5.36 -10.76 -9.35
C VAL A 231 -6.45 -11.27 -10.29
N ALA A 232 -6.19 -11.23 -11.62
CA ALA A 232 -7.19 -11.56 -12.63
C ALA A 232 -7.38 -13.06 -12.84
N ASP A 233 -6.37 -13.87 -12.52
CA ASP A 233 -6.46 -15.33 -12.72
C ASP A 233 -7.32 -15.99 -11.65
N LYS A 234 -8.64 -15.92 -11.89
CA LYS A 234 -9.64 -16.59 -11.05
C LYS A 234 -9.83 -18.07 -11.44
N THR A 235 -9.26 -18.51 -12.55
CA THR A 235 -9.54 -19.84 -13.14
C THR A 235 -8.54 -20.89 -12.71
N ASN A 236 -7.32 -20.52 -12.38
CA ASN A 236 -6.27 -21.44 -11.98
C ASN A 236 -5.80 -21.14 -10.55
N ASN A 237 -6.59 -21.55 -9.56
CA ASN A 237 -6.15 -21.56 -8.15
C ASN A 237 -5.04 -22.62 -7.93
N CYS A 238 -3.98 -22.58 -8.75
CA CYS A 238 -2.86 -23.51 -8.65
C CYS A 238 -1.65 -22.79 -8.06
N TYR A 239 -1.13 -23.31 -6.96
CA TYR A 239 -0.01 -22.70 -6.24
C TYR A 239 1.08 -23.75 -5.98
N SER A 240 2.34 -23.31 -5.93
CA SER A 240 3.44 -24.21 -5.61
C SER A 240 3.42 -24.64 -4.12
N PRO A 241 3.96 -25.82 -3.79
CA PRO A 241 4.04 -26.28 -2.40
C PRO A 241 4.73 -25.27 -1.49
N GLU A 242 5.76 -24.58 -1.98
CA GLU A 242 6.53 -23.58 -1.22
C GLU A 242 5.68 -22.37 -0.85
N ILE A 243 4.80 -21.91 -1.75
CA ILE A 243 3.88 -20.81 -1.49
C ILE A 243 2.85 -21.20 -0.42
N VAL A 244 2.31 -22.40 -0.53
CA VAL A 244 1.34 -22.91 0.45
C VAL A 244 1.98 -23.04 1.84
N GLU A 245 3.20 -23.56 1.92
CA GLU A 245 3.93 -23.70 3.18
C GLU A 245 4.30 -22.33 3.77
N TYR A 246 4.73 -21.38 2.93
CA TYR A 246 4.94 -20.00 3.39
C TYR A 246 3.69 -19.40 4.00
N VAL A 247 2.54 -19.49 3.33
CA VAL A 247 1.27 -18.95 3.83
C VAL A 247 0.85 -19.64 5.11
N LYS A 248 0.99 -20.98 5.21
CA LYS A 248 0.73 -21.74 6.43
C LYS A 248 1.56 -21.20 7.60
N SER A 249 2.87 -21.08 7.40
CA SER A 249 3.80 -20.63 8.43
C SER A 249 3.62 -19.16 8.81
N ALA A 250 3.22 -18.30 7.88
CA ALA A 250 3.10 -16.85 8.12
C ALA A 250 1.75 -16.45 8.75
N PHE A 251 0.66 -17.15 8.40
CA PHE A 251 -0.70 -16.70 8.75
C PHE A 251 -1.54 -17.73 9.51
N TYR A 252 -1.18 -19.02 9.48
CA TYR A 252 -2.00 -20.11 10.00
C TYR A 252 -1.25 -21.04 10.98
N THR A 253 -0.22 -20.52 11.64
CA THR A 253 0.63 -21.29 12.57
C THR A 253 -0.14 -21.97 13.72
N SER A 254 -1.22 -21.35 14.17
CA SER A 254 -2.06 -21.86 15.27
C SER A 254 -3.26 -22.65 14.80
N MET A 255 -3.50 -22.76 13.48
CA MET A 255 -4.63 -23.48 12.93
C MET A 255 -4.42 -24.99 12.99
N PRO A 256 -5.39 -25.80 13.49
CA PRO A 256 -5.31 -27.25 13.46
C PRO A 256 -5.16 -27.78 12.04
N GLU A 257 -4.34 -28.84 11.87
CA GLU A 257 -4.02 -29.42 10.55
C GLU A 257 -5.28 -29.85 9.76
N GLY A 258 -6.29 -30.36 10.45
CA GLY A 258 -7.55 -30.78 9.83
C GLY A 258 -8.40 -29.61 9.30
N GLU A 259 -8.28 -28.42 9.91
CA GLU A 259 -8.92 -27.19 9.43
C GLU A 259 -8.16 -26.60 8.26
N PHE A 260 -6.82 -26.59 8.34
CA PHE A 260 -5.99 -26.12 7.23
C PHE A 260 -6.21 -26.97 5.97
N LYS A 261 -6.36 -28.28 6.09
CA LYS A 261 -6.67 -29.16 4.94
C LYS A 261 -7.93 -28.75 4.21
N LYS A 262 -8.97 -28.27 4.90
CA LYS A 262 -10.20 -27.80 4.25
C LYS A 262 -9.97 -26.58 3.35
N LEU A 263 -9.02 -25.71 3.73
CA LEU A 263 -8.64 -24.56 2.89
C LEU A 263 -7.95 -25.02 1.59
N LEU A 264 -7.25 -26.16 1.63
CA LEU A 264 -6.58 -26.72 0.45
C LEU A 264 -7.55 -27.32 -0.56
N ASP A 265 -8.78 -27.70 -0.16
CA ASP A 265 -9.79 -28.28 -1.05
C ASP A 265 -10.22 -27.30 -2.17
N GLY A 266 -10.02 -25.98 -1.94
CA GLY A 266 -10.35 -24.93 -2.90
C GLY A 266 -9.23 -24.58 -3.90
N ILE A 267 -8.06 -25.22 -3.80
CA ILE A 267 -6.89 -24.93 -4.62
C ILE A 267 -6.27 -26.20 -5.22
N SER A 268 -5.48 -26.03 -6.27
CA SER A 268 -4.60 -27.09 -6.81
C SER A 268 -3.18 -26.81 -6.37
N ILE A 269 -2.47 -27.86 -5.94
CA ILE A 269 -1.04 -27.77 -5.59
C ILE A 269 -0.24 -28.42 -6.69
N GLY A 270 0.67 -27.68 -7.31
CA GLY A 270 1.49 -28.17 -8.41
C GLY A 270 2.61 -27.21 -8.78
N ASN A 271 3.50 -27.66 -9.67
CA ASN A 271 4.50 -26.77 -10.22
C ASN A 271 3.83 -25.77 -11.17
N THR A 272 3.73 -24.54 -10.73
CA THR A 272 3.19 -23.41 -11.50
C THR A 272 4.24 -22.93 -12.50
N GLY A 273 4.56 -23.73 -13.51
CA GLY A 273 5.51 -23.32 -14.55
C GLY A 273 5.07 -22.10 -15.34
N GLU A 274 3.78 -21.76 -15.29
CA GLU A 274 3.19 -20.59 -15.96
C GLU A 274 3.39 -19.28 -15.17
N TYR A 275 3.63 -19.31 -13.87
CA TYR A 275 3.94 -18.14 -13.07
C TYR A 275 5.44 -17.83 -12.98
N GLN A 276 6.25 -18.35 -13.88
CA GLN A 276 7.60 -17.83 -14.04
C GLN A 276 7.46 -16.39 -14.53
N VAL A 277 7.67 -15.46 -13.61
CA VAL A 277 7.83 -14.05 -13.93
C VAL A 277 9.07 -13.94 -14.80
N ASN A 278 8.89 -14.07 -16.12
CA ASN A 278 9.95 -13.77 -17.06
C ASN A 278 10.21 -12.26 -16.98
N ILE A 279 11.24 -11.90 -16.22
CA ILE A 279 11.81 -10.56 -16.29
C ILE A 279 12.54 -10.55 -17.64
N SER A 280 11.96 -9.84 -18.61
CA SER A 280 12.55 -9.69 -19.93
C SER A 280 13.85 -8.89 -19.83
N ASP A 281 14.72 -9.01 -20.85
CA ASP A 281 15.90 -8.15 -20.92
C ASP A 281 15.53 -6.66 -21.03
N GLU A 282 14.35 -6.33 -21.54
CA GLU A 282 13.79 -4.98 -21.52
C GLU A 282 13.50 -4.50 -20.10
N ASP A 283 12.98 -5.35 -19.21
CA ASP A 283 12.82 -5.04 -17.78
C ASP A 283 14.18 -4.77 -17.10
N ARG A 284 15.27 -5.38 -17.58
CA ARG A 284 16.65 -5.16 -17.07
C ARG A 284 17.28 -3.87 -17.59
N ILE A 285 16.95 -3.43 -18.81
CA ILE A 285 17.43 -2.18 -19.40
C ILE A 285 16.91 -0.97 -18.62
N VAL A 286 15.81 -1.10 -17.94
CA VAL A 286 15.23 -0.09 -17.06
C VAL A 286 16.10 0.16 -15.80
N GLN A 287 17.10 -0.67 -15.48
CA GLN A 287 17.99 -0.50 -14.30
C GLN A 287 18.59 0.90 -14.16
N LYS A 288 18.96 1.55 -15.27
CA LYS A 288 19.56 2.90 -15.22
C LYS A 288 18.53 3.93 -14.74
N SER A 289 17.29 3.86 -15.26
CA SER A 289 16.22 4.77 -14.85
C SER A 289 15.81 4.55 -13.40
N HIS A 290 15.88 3.33 -12.88
CA HIS A 290 15.60 3.01 -11.49
C HIS A 290 16.67 3.53 -10.55
N LEU A 291 17.93 3.43 -10.95
CA LEU A 291 19.04 4.04 -10.19
C LEU A 291 18.91 5.58 -10.16
N GLU A 292 18.60 6.20 -11.27
CA GLU A 292 18.35 7.65 -11.36
C GLU A 292 17.17 8.07 -10.48
N ARG A 293 16.09 7.29 -10.48
CA ARG A 293 14.94 7.49 -9.58
C ARG A 293 15.35 7.36 -8.11
N PHE A 294 16.09 6.33 -7.76
CA PHE A 294 16.58 6.14 -6.41
C PHE A 294 17.46 7.29 -5.94
N MET A 295 18.39 7.76 -6.79
CA MET A 295 19.22 8.94 -6.52
C MET A 295 18.36 10.20 -6.33
N ARG A 296 17.29 10.35 -7.11
CA ARG A 296 16.31 11.43 -6.95
C ARG A 296 15.57 11.34 -5.62
N ILE A 297 15.14 10.14 -5.20
CA ILE A 297 14.53 9.93 -3.88
C ILE A 297 15.52 10.29 -2.78
N GLN A 298 16.77 9.84 -2.85
CA GLN A 298 17.81 10.21 -1.88
C GLN A 298 17.97 11.73 -1.74
N SER A 299 17.92 12.47 -2.85
CA SER A 299 18.01 13.94 -2.79
C SER A 299 16.84 14.61 -2.06
N LEU A 300 15.70 13.92 -1.93
CA LEU A 300 14.48 14.38 -1.26
C LEU A 300 14.40 13.96 0.22
N ILE A 301 15.38 13.20 0.72
CA ILE A 301 15.38 12.70 2.09
C ILE A 301 16.02 13.76 3.01
N GLU A 302 15.37 13.99 4.13
CA GLU A 302 15.96 14.63 5.30
C GLU A 302 16.20 13.56 6.36
N VAL A 303 17.45 13.42 6.78
CA VAL A 303 17.78 12.53 7.90
C VAL A 303 17.46 13.28 9.18
N GLN A 304 16.36 12.89 9.84
CA GLN A 304 16.05 13.36 11.17
C GLN A 304 16.31 12.22 12.16
N TRP A 305 17.35 12.37 12.94
CA TRP A 305 17.63 11.49 14.08
C TRP A 305 16.63 11.76 15.20
N CYS A 306 15.40 11.32 14.98
CA CYS A 306 14.45 11.24 16.08
C CYS A 306 14.92 10.12 17.00
N LYS A 307 15.43 10.46 18.18
CA LYS A 307 15.50 9.52 19.31
C LYS A 307 14.07 9.06 19.56
N LEU A 308 13.71 7.94 18.97
CA LEU A 308 12.51 7.22 19.34
C LEU A 308 12.70 6.84 20.80
N ILE A 309 12.07 7.58 21.69
CA ILE A 309 12.04 7.27 23.11
C ILE A 309 11.41 5.88 23.18
N SER A 310 12.25 4.89 23.39
CA SER A 310 11.77 3.54 23.72
C SER A 310 11.02 3.67 25.04
N VAL A 311 9.71 3.69 24.98
CA VAL A 311 8.87 3.48 26.15
C VAL A 311 9.10 2.05 26.58
N LYS A 312 9.88 1.88 27.66
CA LYS A 312 10.02 0.60 28.37
C LYS A 312 8.66 0.13 28.89
#